data_89493d80f3b1625a0707ef80fa7cb85c
#
_entry.id   89493d80f3b1625a0707ef80fa7cb85c
#
_cell.length_a   1.000
_cell.length_b   1.000
_cell.length_c   1.000
_cell.angle_alpha   90.00
_cell.angle_beta   90.00
_cell.angle_gamma   90.00
#
_symmetry.space_group_name_H-M   'P 1'
#
loop_
_entity.id
_entity.type
_entity.pdbx_description
1 polymer ?
#
loop_
_entity_poly.entity_id
_entity_poly.type
_entity_poly.pdbx_seq_one_letter_code
_entity_poly.pdbx_strand_id
1 'polypeptide(L)'
;NQHIGNFPGVTVDRKDGAIKGHPNTSVTDLPGIYSMSPYSSEEIVSRNFVLEDKPKAMINIIDATNIERNLYLTMQLLEMDIPMVIALNMMDEMTGNSGSVDVNGMEAMLGVPVVPISAAKNEGVDELVRHALHIAKYQERPGRQDFCDESDFGGAVHRCIHAVSHLIEDHAKEAQIPIRFAASKIIEGDHLILEKLHLDENEKEAIEHLIVQMEKERGLDRSAAIADMRFTFIEKVCEKTVVKPKESRERIRSEKIDRILTGKYTAIPCFIGIMLIVFYLTFHVIGAGLQNLLQMGIDALTASVDGLLTAAGVNEVLHDLVINGIFTGVGSILSFLPIVVTLFFFLSLMEDSGYIARVAFFMDKLLRKIGLSGRSIVPMLIGFGCTVPAV
;
A
#
# COMPACT_ATOMS: atom_id res chain seq x y z
N ASN A 1 0.30 -0.65 23.16
CA ASN A 1 1.76 -0.77 23.06
C ASN A 1 2.07 -1.56 21.79
N GLN A 2 2.64 -0.90 20.81
CA GLN A 2 3.14 -1.58 19.59
C GLN A 2 4.65 -1.81 19.76
N HIS A 3 5.10 -3.01 19.46
CA HIS A 3 6.51 -3.31 19.26
C HIS A 3 6.81 -3.19 17.77
N ILE A 4 7.79 -2.38 17.42
CA ILE A 4 8.25 -2.19 16.04
C ILE A 4 9.58 -2.95 15.90
N GLY A 5 9.68 -3.81 14.92
CA GLY A 5 10.87 -4.55 14.53
C GLY A 5 10.84 -4.83 13.03
N ASN A 6 11.84 -5.54 12.51
CA ASN A 6 11.82 -5.99 11.12
C ASN A 6 11.52 -7.48 11.05
N PHE A 7 10.93 -7.94 9.95
CA PHE A 7 10.85 -9.36 9.67
C PHE A 7 12.25 -9.95 9.45
N PRO A 8 12.53 -11.20 9.88
CA PRO A 8 13.84 -11.81 9.76
C PRO A 8 14.35 -11.82 8.30
N GLY A 9 15.55 -11.30 8.09
CA GLY A 9 16.25 -11.35 6.80
C GLY A 9 15.84 -10.32 5.74
N VAL A 10 14.93 -9.40 6.06
CA VAL A 10 14.45 -8.36 5.13
C VAL A 10 14.28 -7.01 5.83
N THR A 11 14.27 -5.92 5.05
CA THR A 11 14.07 -4.55 5.53
C THR A 11 12.58 -4.15 5.60
N VAL A 12 11.71 -5.10 5.92
CA VAL A 12 10.26 -4.87 6.04
C VAL A 12 9.89 -4.76 7.51
N ASP A 13 9.19 -3.68 7.86
CA ASP A 13 8.79 -3.40 9.24
C ASP A 13 7.77 -4.42 9.74
N ARG A 14 8.00 -4.96 10.94
CA ARG A 14 7.07 -5.80 11.69
C ARG A 14 6.47 -4.99 12.84
N LYS A 15 5.15 -4.98 12.92
CA LYS A 15 4.41 -4.32 14.01
C LYS A 15 3.54 -5.35 14.71
N ASP A 16 3.85 -5.60 15.96
CA ASP A 16 3.08 -6.49 16.83
C ASP A 16 2.36 -5.67 17.90
N GLY A 17 1.14 -6.06 18.23
CA GLY A 17 0.35 -5.41 19.28
C GLY A 17 -0.60 -6.36 19.98
N ALA A 18 -0.91 -6.10 21.24
CA ALA A 18 -1.95 -6.84 21.97
C ALA A 18 -3.33 -6.24 21.69
N ILE A 19 -4.34 -7.10 21.59
CA ILE A 19 -5.73 -6.68 21.46
C ILE A 19 -6.19 -6.07 22.79
N LYS A 20 -6.83 -4.90 22.74
CA LYS A 20 -7.40 -4.23 23.91
C LYS A 20 -8.45 -5.14 24.55
N GLY A 21 -8.30 -5.42 25.85
CA GLY A 21 -9.16 -6.35 26.59
C GLY A 21 -8.75 -7.84 26.49
N HIS A 22 -7.79 -8.18 25.62
CA HIS A 22 -7.29 -9.56 25.42
C HIS A 22 -5.76 -9.59 25.42
N PRO A 23 -5.08 -9.34 26.58
CA PRO A 23 -3.62 -9.16 26.65
C PRO A 23 -2.80 -10.38 26.22
N ASN A 24 -3.41 -11.56 26.22
CA ASN A 24 -2.75 -12.81 25.81
C ASN A 24 -2.88 -13.08 24.29
N THR A 25 -3.45 -12.15 23.53
CA THR A 25 -3.59 -12.27 22.07
C THR A 25 -2.77 -11.17 21.41
N SER A 26 -1.78 -11.59 20.61
CA SER A 26 -0.99 -10.70 19.77
C SER A 26 -1.56 -10.64 18.37
N VAL A 27 -1.56 -9.45 17.79
CA VAL A 27 -1.85 -9.21 16.37
C VAL A 27 -0.59 -8.69 15.70
N THR A 28 -0.24 -9.32 14.59
CA THR A 28 0.88 -8.90 13.74
C THR A 28 0.32 -8.22 12.50
N ASP A 29 0.77 -6.99 12.24
CA ASP A 29 0.48 -6.26 11.00
C ASP A 29 1.41 -6.77 9.90
N LEU A 30 0.82 -7.24 8.80
CA LEU A 30 1.56 -7.70 7.63
C LEU A 30 1.56 -6.60 6.56
N PRO A 31 2.61 -6.55 5.72
CA PRO A 31 2.64 -5.62 4.60
C PRO A 31 1.42 -5.76 3.70
N GLY A 32 0.95 -4.63 3.16
CA GLY A 32 -0.16 -4.63 2.20
C GLY A 32 0.25 -5.28 0.88
N ILE A 33 -0.40 -6.37 0.53
CA ILE A 33 -0.13 -7.15 -0.68
C ILE A 33 -1.40 -7.36 -1.50
N TYR A 34 -1.23 -7.68 -2.78
CA TYR A 34 -2.34 -8.01 -3.69
C TYR A 34 -2.35 -9.47 -4.12
N SER A 35 -1.26 -10.19 -3.88
CA SER A 35 -1.08 -11.60 -4.26
C SER A 35 -0.12 -12.29 -3.30
N MET A 36 -0.24 -13.61 -3.19
CA MET A 36 0.72 -14.48 -2.50
C MET A 36 1.82 -15.01 -3.44
N SER A 37 2.00 -14.39 -4.61
CA SER A 37 3.07 -14.72 -5.55
C SER A 37 4.37 -14.01 -5.17
N PRO A 38 5.56 -14.61 -5.38
CA PRO A 38 6.84 -14.09 -4.86
C PRO A 38 7.45 -13.00 -5.76
N TYR A 39 6.69 -11.94 -6.08
CA TYR A 39 7.17 -10.86 -6.94
C TYR A 39 7.89 -9.74 -6.18
N SER A 40 7.49 -9.49 -4.92
CA SER A 40 8.08 -8.46 -4.07
C SER A 40 8.54 -9.04 -2.73
N SER A 41 9.40 -8.30 -2.01
CA SER A 41 9.84 -8.68 -0.66
C SER A 41 8.68 -8.75 0.33
N GLU A 42 7.70 -7.86 0.19
CA GLU A 42 6.51 -7.79 1.02
C GLU A 42 5.61 -9.03 0.85
N GLU A 43 5.43 -9.50 -0.38
CA GLU A 43 4.66 -10.71 -0.70
C GLU A 43 5.35 -11.96 -0.18
N ILE A 44 6.68 -12.05 -0.32
CA ILE A 44 7.48 -13.16 0.22
C ILE A 44 7.38 -13.20 1.75
N VAL A 45 7.53 -12.06 2.42
CA VAL A 45 7.44 -11.95 3.89
C VAL A 45 6.07 -12.37 4.38
N SER A 46 5.00 -11.84 3.80
CA SER A 46 3.63 -12.15 4.20
C SER A 46 3.31 -13.63 4.00
N ARG A 47 3.72 -14.21 2.87
CA ARG A 47 3.55 -15.63 2.57
C ARG A 47 4.31 -16.52 3.54
N ASN A 48 5.60 -16.22 3.79
CA ASN A 48 6.42 -17.03 4.69
C ASN A 48 5.89 -16.95 6.13
N PHE A 49 5.47 -15.78 6.60
CA PHE A 49 4.84 -15.64 7.90
C PHE A 49 3.60 -16.54 8.03
N VAL A 50 2.75 -16.59 7.02
CA VAL A 50 1.54 -17.41 7.04
C VAL A 50 1.87 -18.90 7.01
N LEU A 51 2.84 -19.33 6.21
CA LEU A 51 3.22 -20.75 6.05
C LEU A 51 4.08 -21.28 7.20
N GLU A 52 4.98 -20.48 7.75
CA GLU A 52 5.99 -20.92 8.72
C GLU A 52 5.56 -20.62 10.16
N ASP A 53 5.09 -19.39 10.46
CA ASP A 53 4.62 -19.00 11.80
C ASP A 53 3.22 -19.55 12.13
N LYS A 54 2.44 -19.93 11.11
CA LYS A 54 1.11 -20.55 11.22
C LYS A 54 0.21 -19.84 12.23
N PRO A 55 -0.23 -18.61 11.93
CA PRO A 55 -1.08 -17.84 12.84
C PRO A 55 -2.36 -18.62 13.16
N LYS A 56 -2.88 -18.50 14.39
CA LYS A 56 -4.11 -19.17 14.81
C LYS A 56 -5.36 -18.72 14.06
N ALA A 57 -5.36 -17.49 13.58
CA ALA A 57 -6.38 -16.94 12.71
C ALA A 57 -5.83 -15.75 11.94
N MET A 58 -6.49 -15.42 10.83
CA MET A 58 -6.16 -14.29 9.98
C MET A 58 -7.36 -13.34 9.85
N ILE A 59 -7.09 -12.05 9.89
CA ILE A 59 -8.06 -11.02 9.52
C ILE A 59 -7.67 -10.49 8.15
N ASN A 60 -8.49 -10.76 7.15
CA ASN A 60 -8.31 -10.24 5.80
C ASN A 60 -9.15 -8.98 5.61
N ILE A 61 -8.51 -7.83 5.44
CA ILE A 61 -9.18 -6.54 5.29
C ILE A 61 -9.43 -6.27 3.80
N ILE A 62 -10.70 -6.11 3.44
CA ILE A 62 -11.17 -5.85 2.08
C ILE A 62 -11.79 -4.45 2.02
N ASP A 63 -11.46 -3.69 0.99
CA ASP A 63 -12.12 -2.45 0.66
C ASP A 63 -13.47 -2.71 -0.02
N ALA A 64 -14.58 -2.34 0.65
CA ALA A 64 -15.94 -2.52 0.15
C ALA A 64 -16.22 -1.72 -1.13
N THR A 65 -15.47 -0.66 -1.40
CA THR A 65 -15.64 0.13 -2.62
C THR A 65 -14.93 -0.49 -3.84
N ASN A 66 -14.03 -1.47 -3.59
CA ASN A 66 -13.23 -2.14 -4.63
C ASN A 66 -13.09 -3.66 -4.37
N ILE A 67 -14.21 -4.32 -4.12
CA ILE A 67 -14.26 -5.72 -3.69
C ILE A 67 -13.61 -6.66 -4.69
N GLU A 68 -13.91 -6.52 -5.98
CA GLU A 68 -13.42 -7.41 -7.04
C GLU A 68 -11.89 -7.55 -7.02
N ARG A 69 -11.19 -6.45 -6.88
CA ARG A 69 -9.72 -6.44 -6.82
C ARG A 69 -9.18 -7.10 -5.56
N ASN A 70 -9.82 -6.86 -4.43
CA ASN A 70 -9.37 -7.37 -3.13
C ASN A 70 -9.66 -8.86 -2.95
N LEU A 71 -10.76 -9.37 -3.54
CA LEU A 71 -11.10 -10.78 -3.48
C LEU A 71 -10.07 -11.69 -4.15
N TYR A 72 -9.24 -11.19 -5.07
CA TYR A 72 -8.20 -11.98 -5.70
C TYR A 72 -7.17 -12.54 -4.69
N LEU A 73 -6.72 -11.69 -3.76
CA LEU A 73 -5.88 -12.13 -2.63
C LEU A 73 -6.67 -13.07 -1.71
N THR A 74 -7.93 -12.74 -1.43
CA THR A 74 -8.79 -13.56 -0.57
C THR A 74 -8.90 -14.99 -1.06
N MET A 75 -9.04 -15.22 -2.38
CA MET A 75 -9.06 -16.56 -2.95
C MET A 75 -7.79 -17.35 -2.61
N GLN A 76 -6.62 -16.72 -2.74
CA GLN A 76 -5.34 -17.35 -2.42
C GLN A 76 -5.19 -17.64 -0.91
N LEU A 77 -5.72 -16.77 -0.06
CA LEU A 77 -5.73 -16.98 1.40
C LEU A 77 -6.65 -18.14 1.80
N LEU A 78 -7.80 -18.29 1.15
CA LEU A 78 -8.71 -19.41 1.38
C LEU A 78 -8.08 -20.75 0.97
N GLU A 79 -7.29 -20.79 -0.11
CA GLU A 79 -6.52 -21.97 -0.52
C GLU A 79 -5.46 -22.38 0.53
N MET A 80 -5.01 -21.45 1.39
CA MET A 80 -4.05 -21.73 2.46
C MET A 80 -4.67 -22.44 3.68
N ASP A 81 -5.97 -22.65 3.71
CA ASP A 81 -6.69 -23.40 4.76
C ASP A 81 -6.44 -22.92 6.19
N ILE A 82 -6.32 -21.62 6.38
CA ILE A 82 -6.10 -21.00 7.69
C ILE A 82 -7.42 -20.40 8.19
N PRO A 83 -7.75 -20.55 9.49
CA PRO A 83 -8.89 -19.87 10.08
C PRO A 83 -8.87 -18.37 9.76
N MET A 84 -9.92 -17.86 9.10
CA MET A 84 -9.94 -16.50 8.58
C MET A 84 -11.29 -15.85 8.76
N VAL A 85 -11.28 -14.54 9.07
CA VAL A 85 -12.45 -13.65 9.00
C VAL A 85 -12.15 -12.53 8.01
N ILE A 86 -13.15 -12.17 7.22
CA ILE A 86 -13.07 -11.04 6.30
C ILE A 86 -13.61 -9.81 7.01
N ALA A 87 -12.79 -8.75 7.07
CA ALA A 87 -13.20 -7.43 7.50
C ALA A 87 -13.54 -6.58 6.26
N LEU A 88 -14.82 -6.41 5.98
CA LEU A 88 -15.29 -5.60 4.86
C LEU A 88 -15.30 -4.13 5.28
N ASN A 89 -14.21 -3.42 5.03
CA ASN A 89 -13.97 -2.05 5.46
C ASN A 89 -14.54 -1.02 4.47
N MET A 90 -14.62 0.25 4.90
CA MET A 90 -15.19 1.37 4.13
C MET A 90 -16.70 1.21 3.83
N MET A 91 -17.44 0.50 4.69
CA MET A 91 -18.88 0.33 4.52
C MET A 91 -19.67 1.63 4.60
N ASP A 92 -19.14 2.63 5.29
CA ASP A 92 -19.71 3.99 5.34
C ASP A 92 -19.62 4.70 3.97
N GLU A 93 -18.54 4.50 3.23
CA GLU A 93 -18.42 5.02 1.86
C GLU A 93 -19.29 4.24 0.88
N MET A 94 -19.34 2.92 1.02
CA MET A 94 -20.16 2.04 0.21
C MET A 94 -21.64 2.45 0.31
N THR A 95 -22.18 2.53 1.52
CA THR A 95 -23.57 2.91 1.78
C THR A 95 -23.85 4.37 1.47
N GLY A 96 -22.92 5.27 1.80
CA GLY A 96 -23.03 6.70 1.49
C GLY A 96 -23.16 6.99 -0.02
N ASN A 97 -22.63 6.12 -0.87
CA ASN A 97 -22.74 6.21 -2.33
C ASN A 97 -23.84 5.30 -2.92
N SER A 98 -24.82 4.88 -2.12
CA SER A 98 -25.96 4.03 -2.53
C SER A 98 -25.55 2.63 -3.03
N GLY A 99 -24.39 2.15 -2.62
CA GLY A 99 -23.99 0.76 -2.79
C GLY A 99 -24.44 -0.09 -1.60
N SER A 100 -24.49 -1.40 -1.75
CA SER A 100 -24.78 -2.33 -0.67
C SER A 100 -24.09 -3.67 -0.92
N VAL A 101 -23.87 -4.43 0.15
CA VAL A 101 -23.33 -5.78 0.08
C VAL A 101 -24.28 -6.70 0.87
N ASP A 102 -24.67 -7.79 0.24
CA ASP A 102 -25.31 -8.91 0.94
C ASP A 102 -24.22 -9.72 1.66
N VAL A 103 -24.01 -9.38 2.93
CA VAL A 103 -22.96 -9.99 3.77
C VAL A 103 -23.22 -11.48 3.93
N ASN A 104 -24.46 -11.90 4.20
CA ASN A 104 -24.82 -13.30 4.40
C ASN A 104 -24.61 -14.13 3.11
N GLY A 105 -24.99 -13.57 1.95
CA GLY A 105 -24.75 -14.18 0.67
C GLY A 105 -23.24 -14.32 0.37
N MET A 106 -22.45 -13.32 0.73
CA MET A 106 -21.00 -13.34 0.56
C MET A 106 -20.34 -14.39 1.48
N GLU A 107 -20.73 -14.48 2.75
CA GLU A 107 -20.30 -15.54 3.68
C GLU A 107 -20.59 -16.94 3.14
N ALA A 108 -21.82 -17.15 2.67
CA ALA A 108 -22.22 -18.45 2.11
C ALA A 108 -21.42 -18.84 0.87
N MET A 109 -21.03 -17.87 0.04
CA MET A 109 -20.24 -18.13 -1.16
C MET A 109 -18.74 -18.32 -0.89
N LEU A 110 -18.18 -17.56 0.07
CA LEU A 110 -16.77 -17.62 0.42
C LEU A 110 -16.44 -18.68 1.48
N GLY A 111 -17.45 -19.09 2.27
CA GLY A 111 -17.28 -20.09 3.32
C GLY A 111 -16.51 -19.62 4.55
N VAL A 112 -16.47 -18.31 4.79
CA VAL A 112 -15.83 -17.68 5.95
C VAL A 112 -16.68 -16.51 6.45
N PRO A 113 -16.63 -16.17 7.75
CA PRO A 113 -17.34 -15.01 8.29
C PRO A 113 -16.90 -13.71 7.62
N VAL A 114 -17.87 -12.85 7.33
CA VAL A 114 -17.67 -11.51 6.76
C VAL A 114 -18.25 -10.46 7.68
N VAL A 115 -17.43 -9.59 8.22
CA VAL A 115 -17.86 -8.56 9.17
C VAL A 115 -17.76 -7.19 8.52
N PRO A 116 -18.87 -6.48 8.31
CA PRO A 116 -18.87 -5.13 7.78
C PRO A 116 -18.34 -4.15 8.84
N ILE A 117 -17.35 -3.33 8.46
CA ILE A 117 -16.73 -2.35 9.36
C ILE A 117 -16.53 -0.99 8.68
N SER A 118 -16.40 0.03 9.52
CA SER A 118 -15.78 1.30 9.16
C SER A 118 -14.67 1.60 10.16
N ALA A 119 -13.42 1.31 9.79
CA ALA A 119 -12.28 1.55 10.67
C ALA A 119 -12.12 3.05 11.02
N ALA A 120 -12.42 3.94 10.07
CA ALA A 120 -12.36 5.39 10.28
C ALA A 120 -13.35 5.87 11.34
N LYS A 121 -14.53 5.24 11.45
CA LYS A 121 -15.57 5.56 12.44
C LYS A 121 -15.56 4.64 13.65
N ASN A 122 -14.67 3.66 13.68
CA ASN A 122 -14.60 2.61 14.69
C ASN A 122 -15.93 1.82 14.83
N GLU A 123 -16.65 1.62 13.72
CA GLU A 123 -17.90 0.85 13.67
C GLU A 123 -17.60 -0.61 13.25
N GLY A 124 -18.23 -1.59 13.91
CA GLY A 124 -18.08 -3.02 13.63
C GLY A 124 -16.78 -3.67 14.12
N VAL A 125 -15.81 -2.90 14.63
CA VAL A 125 -14.48 -3.41 15.02
C VAL A 125 -14.56 -4.38 16.20
N ASP A 126 -15.41 -4.13 17.20
CA ASP A 126 -15.58 -5.04 18.35
C ASP A 126 -16.20 -6.39 17.91
N GLU A 127 -17.08 -6.36 16.93
CA GLU A 127 -17.67 -7.56 16.33
C GLU A 127 -16.61 -8.36 15.56
N LEU A 128 -15.80 -7.69 14.74
CA LEU A 128 -14.65 -8.29 14.04
C LEU A 128 -13.70 -8.99 15.01
N VAL A 129 -13.35 -8.32 16.12
CA VAL A 129 -12.47 -8.90 17.14
C VAL A 129 -13.10 -10.14 17.77
N ARG A 130 -14.41 -10.13 18.07
CA ARG A 130 -15.12 -11.30 18.62
C ARG A 130 -15.07 -12.49 17.65
N HIS A 131 -15.35 -12.26 16.36
CA HIS A 131 -15.26 -13.30 15.33
C HIS A 131 -13.84 -13.83 15.18
N ALA A 132 -12.83 -12.95 15.10
CA ALA A 132 -11.42 -13.35 14.99
C ALA A 132 -10.98 -14.21 16.19
N LEU A 133 -11.35 -13.83 17.41
CA LEU A 133 -11.03 -14.63 18.60
C LEU A 133 -11.77 -15.96 18.63
N HIS A 134 -13.02 -16.00 18.15
CA HIS A 134 -13.82 -17.22 18.06
C HIS A 134 -13.17 -18.23 17.11
N ILE A 135 -12.89 -17.83 15.88
CA ILE A 135 -12.28 -18.72 14.89
C ILE A 135 -10.86 -19.14 15.31
N ALA A 136 -10.09 -18.24 15.96
CA ALA A 136 -8.77 -18.58 16.52
C ALA A 136 -8.85 -19.61 17.65
N LYS A 137 -9.88 -19.55 18.47
CA LYS A 137 -10.09 -20.49 19.60
C LYS A 137 -10.56 -21.86 19.12
N TYR A 138 -11.51 -21.91 18.19
CA TYR A 138 -12.12 -23.16 17.73
C TYR A 138 -11.46 -23.74 16.48
N GLN A 139 -10.49 -23.01 15.89
CA GLN A 139 -9.75 -23.40 14.68
C GLN A 139 -10.71 -23.70 13.51
N GLU A 140 -11.73 -22.85 13.33
CA GLU A 140 -12.71 -22.97 12.26
C GLU A 140 -12.06 -22.63 10.93
N ARG A 141 -11.91 -23.64 10.08
CA ARG A 141 -11.31 -23.48 8.76
C ARG A 141 -12.28 -23.00 7.72
N PRO A 142 -11.80 -22.40 6.60
CA PRO A 142 -12.67 -22.01 5.50
C PRO A 142 -13.52 -23.17 5.00
N GLY A 143 -14.83 -22.93 4.87
CA GLY A 143 -15.76 -23.94 4.35
C GLY A 143 -15.62 -24.17 2.84
N ARG A 144 -14.88 -23.32 2.14
CA ARG A 144 -14.62 -23.45 0.71
C ARG A 144 -13.15 -23.16 0.39
N GLN A 145 -12.55 -24.07 -0.34
CA GLN A 145 -11.17 -23.97 -0.85
C GLN A 145 -11.11 -24.16 -2.36
N ASP A 146 -12.18 -24.71 -2.94
CA ASP A 146 -12.31 -24.96 -4.37
C ASP A 146 -13.21 -23.89 -5.02
N PHE A 147 -12.64 -23.20 -5.99
CA PHE A 147 -13.29 -22.09 -6.73
C PHE A 147 -13.52 -22.44 -8.20
N CYS A 148 -13.08 -23.61 -8.65
CA CYS A 148 -13.33 -24.06 -9.99
C CYS A 148 -14.59 -24.93 -10.06
N ASP A 149 -15.39 -24.71 -11.11
CA ASP A 149 -16.55 -25.51 -11.41
C ASP A 149 -16.23 -26.45 -12.58
N GLU A 150 -16.71 -27.70 -12.52
CA GLU A 150 -16.55 -28.66 -13.62
C GLU A 150 -17.18 -28.16 -14.94
N SER A 151 -18.19 -27.31 -14.85
CA SER A 151 -18.84 -26.70 -15.98
C SER A 151 -18.10 -25.50 -16.56
N ASP A 152 -17.22 -24.86 -15.77
CA ASP A 152 -16.52 -23.67 -16.20
C ASP A 152 -15.48 -24.02 -17.27
N PHE A 153 -15.67 -23.48 -18.47
CA PHE A 153 -14.76 -23.64 -19.60
C PHE A 153 -14.39 -25.11 -19.93
N GLY A 154 -15.34 -26.02 -19.81
CA GLY A 154 -15.14 -27.45 -20.07
C GLY A 154 -14.35 -28.18 -19.00
N GLY A 155 -14.14 -27.56 -17.83
CA GLY A 155 -13.51 -28.19 -16.66
C GLY A 155 -12.00 -28.41 -16.76
N ALA A 156 -11.32 -27.83 -17.73
CA ALA A 156 -9.88 -28.07 -17.95
C ALA A 156 -9.03 -27.66 -16.74
N VAL A 157 -9.26 -26.48 -16.16
CA VAL A 157 -8.56 -25.98 -14.97
C VAL A 157 -8.89 -26.85 -13.76
N HIS A 158 -10.17 -27.20 -13.58
CA HIS A 158 -10.62 -28.08 -12.50
C HIS A 158 -9.87 -29.42 -12.52
N ARG A 159 -9.90 -30.11 -13.69
CA ARG A 159 -9.17 -31.40 -13.83
C ARG A 159 -7.69 -31.26 -13.57
N CYS A 160 -7.03 -30.21 -14.07
CA CYS A 160 -5.60 -29.99 -13.87
C CYS A 160 -5.28 -29.82 -12.39
N ILE A 161 -5.99 -28.93 -11.68
CA ILE A 161 -5.73 -28.68 -10.25
C ILE A 161 -5.97 -29.95 -9.41
N HIS A 162 -7.07 -30.69 -9.69
CA HIS A 162 -7.33 -31.94 -8.98
C HIS A 162 -6.28 -33.00 -9.24
N ALA A 163 -5.87 -33.20 -10.49
CA ALA A 163 -4.83 -34.17 -10.84
C ALA A 163 -3.47 -33.82 -10.19
N VAL A 164 -3.07 -32.54 -10.26
CA VAL A 164 -1.85 -32.07 -9.60
C VAL A 164 -1.95 -32.22 -8.08
N SER A 165 -3.10 -31.89 -7.47
CA SER A 165 -3.32 -32.05 -6.02
C SER A 165 -3.10 -33.51 -5.57
N HIS A 166 -3.58 -34.48 -6.33
CA HIS A 166 -3.36 -35.88 -6.02
C HIS A 166 -1.89 -36.31 -6.15
N LEU A 167 -1.20 -35.81 -7.19
CA LEU A 167 0.23 -36.15 -7.40
C LEU A 167 1.12 -35.60 -6.28
N ILE A 168 0.80 -34.44 -5.74
CA ILE A 168 1.66 -33.80 -4.73
C ILE A 168 1.19 -34.05 -3.29
N GLU A 169 0.15 -34.83 -3.06
CA GLU A 169 -0.53 -34.94 -1.76
C GLU A 169 0.44 -35.32 -0.62
N ASP A 170 1.27 -36.33 -0.84
CA ASP A 170 2.22 -36.80 0.19
C ASP A 170 3.34 -35.81 0.43
N HIS A 171 3.88 -35.20 -0.63
CA HIS A 171 4.91 -34.16 -0.55
C HIS A 171 4.40 -32.90 0.15
N ALA A 172 3.17 -32.48 -0.15
CA ALA A 172 2.55 -31.33 0.48
C ALA A 172 2.30 -31.55 1.98
N LYS A 173 1.88 -32.79 2.37
CA LYS A 173 1.73 -33.15 3.78
C LYS A 173 3.06 -33.16 4.51
N GLU A 174 4.12 -33.69 3.91
CA GLU A 174 5.47 -33.72 4.49
C GLU A 174 6.02 -32.29 4.66
N ALA A 175 5.87 -31.46 3.64
CA ALA A 175 6.25 -30.04 3.67
C ALA A 175 5.31 -29.17 4.54
N GLN A 176 4.21 -29.73 5.04
CA GLN A 176 3.17 -29.03 5.80
C GLN A 176 2.58 -27.80 5.06
N ILE A 177 2.47 -27.88 3.74
CA ILE A 177 1.87 -26.85 2.88
C ILE A 177 0.46 -27.33 2.50
N PRO A 178 -0.58 -26.47 2.56
CA PRO A 178 -1.92 -26.83 2.12
C PRO A 178 -1.93 -27.29 0.66
N ILE A 179 -2.50 -28.45 0.41
CA ILE A 179 -2.43 -29.15 -0.90
C ILE A 179 -2.98 -28.28 -2.02
N ARG A 180 -4.13 -27.64 -1.80
CA ARG A 180 -4.77 -26.80 -2.81
C ARG A 180 -3.93 -25.58 -3.18
N PHE A 181 -3.36 -24.92 -2.18
CA PHE A 181 -2.44 -23.81 -2.38
C PHE A 181 -1.19 -24.24 -3.14
N ALA A 182 -0.58 -25.38 -2.72
CA ALA A 182 0.59 -25.92 -3.40
C ALA A 182 0.31 -26.23 -4.87
N ALA A 183 -0.81 -26.92 -5.17
CA ALA A 183 -1.20 -27.26 -6.53
C ALA A 183 -1.40 -26.03 -7.41
N SER A 184 -2.16 -25.03 -6.94
CA SER A 184 -2.38 -23.79 -7.66
C SER A 184 -1.06 -23.05 -7.93
N LYS A 185 -0.15 -22.99 -6.94
CA LYS A 185 1.16 -22.32 -7.08
C LYS A 185 2.13 -23.07 -8.01
N ILE A 186 2.14 -24.38 -8.00
CA ILE A 186 2.94 -25.17 -8.95
C ILE A 186 2.44 -24.93 -10.38
N ILE A 187 1.13 -24.95 -10.60
CA ILE A 187 0.55 -24.66 -11.92
C ILE A 187 0.91 -23.24 -12.38
N GLU A 188 0.88 -22.25 -11.48
CA GLU A 188 1.32 -20.87 -11.77
C GLU A 188 2.83 -20.76 -12.06
N GLY A 189 3.64 -21.80 -11.76
CA GLY A 189 5.09 -21.81 -11.97
C GLY A 189 5.89 -21.23 -10.80
N ASP A 190 5.36 -21.29 -9.58
CA ASP A 190 6.06 -20.84 -8.36
C ASP A 190 7.19 -21.80 -7.98
N HIS A 191 8.42 -21.41 -8.32
CA HIS A 191 9.61 -22.22 -8.08
C HIS A 191 9.91 -22.42 -6.58
N LEU A 192 9.54 -21.48 -5.71
CA LEU A 192 9.78 -21.61 -4.26
C LEU A 192 8.92 -22.71 -3.63
N ILE A 193 7.70 -22.90 -4.11
CA ILE A 193 6.85 -24.01 -3.68
C ILE A 193 7.36 -25.31 -4.29
N LEU A 194 7.76 -25.30 -5.56
CA LEU A 194 8.31 -26.48 -6.23
C LEU A 194 9.55 -27.02 -5.52
N GLU A 195 10.47 -26.13 -5.09
CA GLU A 195 11.65 -26.51 -4.32
C GLU A 195 11.30 -27.12 -2.95
N LYS A 196 10.31 -26.53 -2.24
CA LYS A 196 9.89 -27.02 -0.90
C LYS A 196 9.23 -28.40 -0.94
N LEU A 197 8.67 -28.81 -2.06
CA LEU A 197 7.99 -30.09 -2.19
C LEU A 197 8.92 -31.26 -2.55
N HIS A 198 10.17 -31.01 -2.96
CA HIS A 198 11.17 -32.04 -3.29
C HIS A 198 10.65 -33.12 -4.25
N LEU A 199 9.88 -32.73 -5.28
CA LEU A 199 9.35 -33.68 -6.29
C LEU A 199 10.46 -34.31 -7.11
N ASP A 200 10.28 -35.58 -7.50
CA ASP A 200 11.18 -36.22 -8.43
C ASP A 200 10.98 -35.77 -9.88
N GLU A 201 11.88 -36.14 -10.79
CA GLU A 201 11.81 -35.71 -12.18
C GLU A 201 10.60 -36.28 -12.93
N ASN A 202 10.17 -37.53 -12.59
CA ASN A 202 9.00 -38.15 -13.21
C ASN A 202 7.71 -37.44 -12.79
N GLU A 203 7.62 -37.04 -11.52
CA GLU A 203 6.48 -36.25 -10.99
C GLU A 203 6.41 -34.90 -11.64
N LYS A 204 7.56 -34.20 -11.79
CA LYS A 204 7.63 -32.91 -12.49
C LYS A 204 7.20 -33.02 -13.95
N GLU A 205 7.64 -34.07 -14.67
CA GLU A 205 7.23 -34.33 -16.05
C GLU A 205 5.72 -34.60 -16.15
N ALA A 206 5.17 -35.40 -15.22
CA ALA A 206 3.74 -35.69 -15.18
C ALA A 206 2.91 -34.42 -14.93
N ILE A 207 3.34 -33.59 -13.98
CA ILE A 207 2.70 -32.29 -13.69
C ILE A 207 2.77 -31.37 -14.92
N GLU A 208 3.93 -31.24 -15.54
CA GLU A 208 4.09 -30.40 -16.74
C GLU A 208 3.21 -30.87 -17.89
N HIS A 209 3.05 -32.19 -18.08
CA HIS A 209 2.15 -32.74 -19.08
C HIS A 209 0.70 -32.33 -18.83
N LEU A 210 0.22 -32.39 -17.57
CA LEU A 210 -1.13 -31.96 -17.20
C LEU A 210 -1.34 -30.45 -17.44
N ILE A 211 -0.33 -29.64 -17.12
CA ILE A 211 -0.36 -28.19 -17.34
C ILE A 211 -0.43 -27.87 -18.83
N VAL A 212 0.43 -28.48 -19.66
CA VAL A 212 0.44 -28.28 -21.10
C VAL A 212 -0.89 -28.70 -21.75
N GLN A 213 -1.50 -29.77 -21.23
CA GLN A 213 -2.83 -30.19 -21.69
C GLN A 213 -3.88 -29.13 -21.37
N MET A 214 -3.89 -28.60 -20.15
CA MET A 214 -4.78 -27.52 -19.72
C MET A 214 -4.58 -26.26 -20.57
N GLU A 215 -3.33 -25.85 -20.82
CA GLU A 215 -3.00 -24.69 -21.66
C GLU A 215 -3.56 -24.83 -23.09
N LYS A 216 -3.43 -26.03 -23.68
CA LYS A 216 -3.98 -26.34 -25.01
C LYS A 216 -5.50 -26.30 -25.03
N GLU A 217 -6.17 -26.85 -24.03
CA GLU A 217 -7.63 -26.88 -23.93
C GLU A 217 -8.19 -25.45 -23.70
N ARG A 218 -7.49 -24.63 -22.89
CA ARG A 218 -7.91 -23.27 -22.56
C ARG A 218 -7.52 -22.23 -23.62
N GLY A 219 -6.46 -22.45 -24.37
CA GLY A 219 -5.85 -21.44 -25.24
C GLY A 219 -5.23 -20.27 -24.47
N LEU A 220 -4.92 -20.44 -23.18
CA LEU A 220 -4.30 -19.48 -22.28
C LEU A 220 -3.04 -20.09 -21.68
N ASP A 221 -2.06 -19.26 -21.33
CA ASP A 221 -0.95 -19.72 -20.50
C ASP A 221 -1.41 -20.09 -19.07
N ARG A 222 -0.61 -20.88 -18.38
CA ARG A 222 -0.92 -21.45 -17.05
C ARG A 222 -1.32 -20.42 -16.02
N SER A 223 -0.61 -19.30 -15.96
CA SER A 223 -0.88 -18.23 -15.00
C SER A 223 -2.17 -17.49 -15.34
N ALA A 224 -2.40 -17.22 -16.62
CA ALA A 224 -3.65 -16.60 -17.09
C ALA A 224 -4.85 -17.53 -16.87
N ALA A 225 -4.71 -18.85 -17.08
CA ALA A 225 -5.79 -19.81 -16.86
C ALA A 225 -6.23 -19.87 -15.37
N ILE A 226 -5.29 -19.87 -14.45
CA ILE A 226 -5.59 -19.84 -13.00
C ILE A 226 -6.18 -18.49 -12.59
N ALA A 227 -5.64 -17.38 -13.11
CA ALA A 227 -6.19 -16.05 -12.84
C ALA A 227 -7.62 -15.90 -13.35
N ASP A 228 -7.89 -16.37 -14.56
CA ASP A 228 -9.22 -16.34 -15.20
C ASP A 228 -10.25 -17.17 -14.39
N MET A 229 -9.86 -18.32 -13.89
CA MET A 229 -10.70 -19.14 -13.00
C MET A 229 -11.07 -18.36 -11.73
N ARG A 230 -10.08 -17.71 -11.06
CA ARG A 230 -10.33 -16.90 -9.86
C ARG A 230 -11.23 -15.70 -10.17
N PHE A 231 -10.98 -14.98 -11.25
CA PHE A 231 -11.81 -13.84 -11.65
C PHE A 231 -13.23 -14.24 -12.01
N THR A 232 -13.42 -15.37 -12.68
CA THR A 232 -14.76 -15.89 -12.96
C THR A 232 -15.56 -16.18 -11.68
N PHE A 233 -14.90 -16.75 -10.66
CA PHE A 233 -15.55 -16.96 -9.37
C PHE A 233 -15.83 -15.63 -8.65
N ILE A 234 -14.89 -14.69 -8.66
CA ILE A 234 -15.06 -13.35 -8.05
C ILE A 234 -16.24 -12.62 -8.71
N GLU A 235 -16.35 -12.65 -10.02
CA GLU A 235 -17.50 -12.07 -10.75
C GLU A 235 -18.81 -12.69 -10.29
N LYS A 236 -18.90 -14.03 -10.19
CA LYS A 236 -20.09 -14.73 -9.67
C LYS A 236 -20.44 -14.29 -8.24
N VAL A 237 -19.44 -14.07 -7.36
CA VAL A 237 -19.66 -13.56 -6.00
C VAL A 237 -20.19 -12.13 -6.06
N CYS A 238 -19.53 -11.25 -6.80
CA CYS A 238 -19.89 -9.83 -6.86
C CYS A 238 -21.24 -9.60 -7.53
N GLU A 239 -21.57 -10.32 -8.59
CA GLU A 239 -22.89 -10.23 -9.25
C GLU A 239 -24.05 -10.59 -8.31
N LYS A 240 -23.84 -11.58 -7.43
CA LYS A 240 -24.89 -12.03 -6.50
C LYS A 240 -24.98 -11.22 -5.22
N THR A 241 -23.88 -10.65 -4.77
CA THR A 241 -23.80 -10.10 -3.40
C THR A 241 -23.53 -8.60 -3.33
N VAL A 242 -23.10 -7.97 -4.44
CA VAL A 242 -22.67 -6.58 -4.44
C VAL A 242 -23.50 -5.72 -5.36
N VAL A 243 -24.15 -4.70 -4.80
CA VAL A 243 -24.71 -3.60 -5.57
C VAL A 243 -23.65 -2.49 -5.61
N LYS A 244 -23.06 -2.30 -6.77
CA LYS A 244 -21.94 -1.33 -6.94
C LYS A 244 -22.38 0.08 -6.53
N PRO A 245 -21.56 0.80 -5.75
CA PRO A 245 -21.86 2.17 -5.40
C PRO A 245 -21.90 3.05 -6.63
N LYS A 246 -22.73 4.08 -6.62
CA LYS A 246 -22.67 5.12 -7.63
C LYS A 246 -21.35 5.87 -7.47
N GLU A 247 -20.75 6.28 -8.59
CA GLU A 247 -19.53 7.08 -8.53
C GLU A 247 -19.74 8.29 -7.63
N SER A 248 -18.90 8.45 -6.60
CA SER A 248 -18.99 9.58 -5.70
C SER A 248 -18.75 10.87 -6.47
N ARG A 249 -19.45 11.95 -6.10
CA ARG A 249 -19.23 13.27 -6.71
C ARG A 249 -17.77 13.73 -6.55
N GLU A 250 -17.12 13.30 -5.49
CA GLU A 250 -15.70 13.58 -5.21
C GLU A 250 -14.79 12.86 -6.20
N ARG A 251 -15.06 11.58 -6.48
CA ARG A 251 -14.32 10.81 -7.49
C ARG A 251 -14.45 11.42 -8.88
N ILE A 252 -15.69 11.76 -9.30
CA ILE A 252 -15.93 12.45 -10.59
C ILE A 252 -15.18 13.78 -10.66
N ARG A 253 -15.14 14.52 -9.55
CA ARG A 253 -14.40 15.79 -9.46
C ARG A 253 -12.89 15.57 -9.53
N SER A 254 -12.37 14.58 -8.81
CA SER A 254 -10.97 14.20 -8.84
C SER A 254 -10.55 13.76 -10.25
N GLU A 255 -11.32 12.91 -10.91
CA GLU A 255 -11.04 12.46 -12.29
C GLU A 255 -11.03 13.61 -13.30
N LYS A 256 -11.93 14.60 -13.14
CA LYS A 256 -11.91 15.81 -13.98
C LYS A 256 -10.65 16.65 -13.76
N ILE A 257 -10.23 16.80 -12.49
CA ILE A 257 -8.99 17.50 -12.14
C ILE A 257 -7.80 16.75 -12.70
N ASP A 258 -7.76 15.43 -12.53
CA ASP A 258 -6.69 14.57 -13.03
C ASP A 258 -6.57 14.63 -14.54
N ARG A 259 -7.68 14.64 -15.27
CA ARG A 259 -7.70 14.78 -16.73
C ARG A 259 -7.03 16.07 -17.22
N ILE A 260 -7.12 17.16 -16.42
CA ILE A 260 -6.45 18.42 -16.74
C ILE A 260 -4.99 18.37 -16.33
N LEU A 261 -4.70 17.90 -15.12
CA LEU A 261 -3.34 17.88 -14.55
C LEU A 261 -2.40 16.87 -15.21
N THR A 262 -2.95 15.75 -15.73
CA THR A 262 -2.15 14.66 -16.35
C THR A 262 -2.41 14.51 -17.86
N GLY A 263 -3.19 15.41 -18.46
CA GLY A 263 -3.52 15.36 -19.87
C GLY A 263 -2.30 15.52 -20.77
N LYS A 264 -2.29 14.85 -21.93
CA LYS A 264 -1.14 14.81 -22.86
C LYS A 264 -0.56 16.17 -23.26
N TYR A 265 -1.38 17.20 -23.34
CA TYR A 265 -1.00 18.56 -23.74
C TYR A 265 -1.07 19.58 -22.59
N THR A 266 -1.83 19.26 -21.54
CA THR A 266 -2.09 20.16 -20.42
C THR A 266 -1.16 19.94 -19.23
N ALA A 267 -0.60 18.73 -19.09
CA ALA A 267 0.23 18.36 -17.93
C ALA A 267 1.45 19.27 -17.76
N ILE A 268 2.23 19.50 -18.83
CA ILE A 268 3.46 20.32 -18.75
C ILE A 268 3.14 21.79 -18.50
N PRO A 269 2.21 22.45 -19.23
CA PRO A 269 1.82 23.83 -18.92
C PRO A 269 1.26 24.00 -17.50
N CYS A 270 0.41 23.08 -17.03
CA CYS A 270 -0.11 23.10 -15.66
C CYS A 270 1.03 22.96 -14.63
N PHE A 271 1.95 22.07 -14.87
CA PHE A 271 3.11 21.87 -13.99
C PHE A 271 3.96 23.13 -13.89
N ILE A 272 4.31 23.74 -15.02
CA ILE A 272 5.08 24.98 -15.05
C ILE A 272 4.30 26.10 -14.35
N GLY A 273 3.00 26.21 -14.60
CA GLY A 273 2.15 27.22 -13.96
C GLY A 273 2.11 27.08 -12.45
N ILE A 274 1.90 25.87 -11.93
CA ILE A 274 1.89 25.58 -10.49
C ILE A 274 3.26 25.89 -9.86
N MET A 275 4.35 25.47 -10.50
CA MET A 275 5.69 25.76 -10.01
C MET A 275 6.00 27.25 -9.98
N LEU A 276 5.62 28.00 -11.01
CA LEU A 276 5.77 29.46 -11.03
C LEU A 276 4.98 30.12 -9.90
N ILE A 277 3.75 29.67 -9.64
CA ILE A 277 2.93 30.17 -8.53
C ILE A 277 3.61 29.87 -7.19
N VAL A 278 4.06 28.63 -6.97
CA VAL A 278 4.74 28.25 -5.74
C VAL A 278 6.00 29.09 -5.51
N PHE A 279 6.84 29.24 -6.52
CA PHE A 279 8.04 30.06 -6.40
C PHE A 279 7.73 31.54 -6.20
N TYR A 280 6.73 32.09 -6.91
CA TYR A 280 6.33 33.48 -6.73
C TYR A 280 5.82 33.75 -5.31
N LEU A 281 4.98 32.85 -4.78
CA LEU A 281 4.47 32.98 -3.40
C LEU A 281 5.60 32.84 -2.38
N THR A 282 6.52 31.91 -2.59
CA THR A 282 7.65 31.67 -1.68
C THR A 282 8.61 32.85 -1.65
N PHE A 283 9.07 33.32 -2.80
CA PHE A 283 10.16 34.31 -2.86
C PHE A 283 9.67 35.77 -2.85
N HIS A 284 8.44 36.06 -3.26
CA HIS A 284 7.97 37.45 -3.40
C HIS A 284 6.83 37.82 -2.45
N VAL A 285 6.02 36.88 -1.98
CA VAL A 285 4.83 37.21 -1.18
C VAL A 285 5.02 36.72 0.26
N ILE A 286 4.88 35.42 0.50
CA ILE A 286 4.82 34.86 1.86
C ILE A 286 6.22 34.81 2.47
N GLY A 287 7.18 34.21 1.75
CA GLY A 287 8.55 34.07 2.26
C GLY A 287 9.23 35.41 2.46
N ALA A 288 9.11 36.35 1.48
CA ALA A 288 9.65 37.70 1.62
C ALA A 288 8.96 38.49 2.73
N GLY A 289 7.63 38.37 2.87
CA GLY A 289 6.90 39.00 3.95
C GLY A 289 7.35 38.56 5.35
N LEU A 290 7.48 37.23 5.53
CA LEU A 290 7.97 36.65 6.77
C LEU A 290 9.44 36.96 7.03
N GLN A 291 10.27 37.01 5.99
CA GLN A 291 11.67 37.41 6.07
C GLN A 291 11.78 38.86 6.57
N ASN A 292 11.03 39.79 5.98
CA ASN A 292 11.02 41.20 6.38
C ASN A 292 10.57 41.38 7.84
N LEU A 293 9.54 40.62 8.26
CA LEU A 293 9.07 40.64 9.64
C LEU A 293 10.15 40.16 10.61
N LEU A 294 10.83 39.08 10.29
CA LEU A 294 11.92 38.53 11.09
C LEU A 294 13.12 39.49 11.12
N GLN A 295 13.46 40.11 9.98
CA GLN A 295 14.53 41.07 9.89
C GLN A 295 14.27 42.30 10.77
N MET A 296 13.04 42.81 10.77
CA MET A 296 12.64 43.93 11.68
C MET A 296 12.84 43.55 13.15
N GLY A 297 12.53 42.27 13.52
CA GLY A 297 12.78 41.76 14.86
C GLY A 297 14.26 41.68 15.21
N ILE A 298 15.09 41.19 14.29
CA ILE A 298 16.55 41.13 14.46
C ILE A 298 17.17 42.50 14.59
N ASP A 299 16.76 43.44 13.73
CA ASP A 299 17.24 44.83 13.74
C ASP A 299 16.88 45.55 15.06
N ALA A 300 15.64 45.35 15.55
CA ALA A 300 15.22 45.87 16.83
C ALA A 300 16.01 45.32 18.05
N LEU A 301 16.27 44.01 17.99
CA LEU A 301 17.14 43.36 19.00
C LEU A 301 18.58 43.88 18.93
N THR A 302 19.14 43.97 17.76
CA THR A 302 20.49 44.52 17.51
C THR A 302 20.60 45.94 18.02
N ALA A 303 19.66 46.81 17.71
CA ALA A 303 19.63 48.20 18.20
C ALA A 303 19.50 48.27 19.72
N SER A 304 18.73 47.38 20.34
CA SER A 304 18.58 47.34 21.79
C SER A 304 19.88 46.93 22.49
N VAL A 305 20.57 45.92 21.93
CA VAL A 305 21.86 45.45 22.46
C VAL A 305 22.95 46.48 22.22
N ASP A 306 22.98 47.13 21.07
CA ASP A 306 23.90 48.20 20.73
C ASP A 306 23.81 49.36 21.78
N GLY A 307 22.57 49.82 22.04
CA GLY A 307 22.30 50.83 23.08
C GLY A 307 22.77 50.42 24.48
N LEU A 308 22.55 49.18 24.87
CA LEU A 308 23.01 48.65 26.18
C LEU A 308 24.54 48.57 26.28
N LEU A 309 25.22 48.09 25.23
CA LEU A 309 26.69 48.00 25.22
C LEU A 309 27.33 49.38 25.23
N THR A 310 26.77 50.35 24.51
CA THR A 310 27.20 51.76 24.51
C THR A 310 27.00 52.39 25.89
N ALA A 311 25.85 52.20 26.52
CA ALA A 311 25.59 52.72 27.86
C ALA A 311 26.49 52.08 28.93
N ALA A 312 26.89 50.84 28.78
CA ALA A 312 27.80 50.13 29.69
C ALA A 312 29.28 50.52 29.48
N GLY A 313 29.62 51.31 28.46
CA GLY A 313 31.00 51.73 28.19
C GLY A 313 31.95 50.61 27.80
N VAL A 314 31.44 49.60 27.10
CA VAL A 314 32.19 48.44 26.65
C VAL A 314 33.27 48.82 25.65
N ASN A 315 34.42 48.09 25.68
CA ASN A 315 35.52 48.33 24.73
C ASN A 315 35.04 48.18 23.29
N GLU A 316 35.48 49.11 22.44
CA GLU A 316 35.08 49.25 21.02
C GLU A 316 35.25 47.94 20.22
N VAL A 317 36.36 47.22 20.49
CA VAL A 317 36.63 45.90 19.82
C VAL A 317 35.59 44.83 20.22
N LEU A 318 35.20 44.79 21.51
CA LEU A 318 34.21 43.83 21.97
C LEU A 318 32.80 44.21 21.48
N HIS A 319 32.51 45.52 21.44
CA HIS A 319 31.25 46.04 20.87
C HIS A 319 31.09 45.65 19.39
N ASP A 320 32.13 45.88 18.59
CA ASP A 320 32.13 45.54 17.17
C ASP A 320 32.02 44.01 16.93
N LEU A 321 32.69 43.19 17.72
CA LEU A 321 32.58 41.73 17.68
C LEU A 321 31.17 41.24 17.95
N VAL A 322 30.47 41.83 18.92
CA VAL A 322 29.12 41.43 19.28
C VAL A 322 28.11 41.89 18.19
N ILE A 323 28.13 43.15 17.80
CA ILE A 323 27.14 43.71 16.87
C ILE A 323 27.38 43.22 15.43
N ASN A 324 28.60 43.40 14.90
CA ASN A 324 28.90 43.06 13.51
C ASN A 324 29.30 41.58 13.32
N GLY A 325 29.95 40.98 14.33
CA GLY A 325 30.30 39.56 14.26
C GLY A 325 29.11 38.64 14.53
N ILE A 326 28.48 38.77 15.71
CA ILE A 326 27.44 37.84 16.15
C ILE A 326 26.07 38.23 15.56
N PHE A 327 25.56 39.41 15.86
CA PHE A 327 24.20 39.79 15.44
C PHE A 327 24.04 39.89 13.95
N THR A 328 24.96 40.51 13.23
CA THR A 328 24.90 40.59 11.77
C THR A 328 25.14 39.23 11.13
N GLY A 329 26.11 38.45 11.61
CA GLY A 329 26.39 37.11 11.08
C GLY A 329 25.27 36.11 11.32
N VAL A 330 24.79 35.97 12.55
CA VAL A 330 23.67 35.07 12.88
C VAL A 330 22.36 35.58 12.29
N GLY A 331 22.13 36.90 12.33
CA GLY A 331 20.93 37.52 11.76
C GLY A 331 20.78 37.28 10.27
N SER A 332 21.87 37.33 9.48
CA SER A 332 21.82 37.05 8.05
C SER A 332 21.44 35.61 7.77
N ILE A 333 21.91 34.63 8.55
CA ILE A 333 21.53 33.22 8.39
C ILE A 333 20.05 33.03 8.77
N LEU A 334 19.62 33.58 9.89
CA LEU A 334 18.22 33.48 10.34
C LEU A 334 17.24 34.11 9.36
N SER A 335 17.65 35.15 8.63
CA SER A 335 16.81 35.82 7.61
C SER A 335 16.40 34.91 6.47
N PHE A 336 17.15 33.85 6.15
CA PHE A 336 16.78 32.89 5.11
C PHE A 336 15.80 31.81 5.58
N LEU A 337 15.70 31.59 6.91
CA LEU A 337 14.86 30.55 7.49
C LEU A 337 13.40 30.62 7.06
N PRO A 338 12.72 31.79 7.05
CA PRO A 338 11.33 31.88 6.64
C PRO A 338 11.09 31.49 5.19
N ILE A 339 12.00 31.81 4.28
CA ILE A 339 11.90 31.42 2.87
C ILE A 339 11.98 29.91 2.73
N VAL A 340 12.93 29.28 3.41
CA VAL A 340 13.12 27.82 3.39
C VAL A 340 11.89 27.12 3.96
N VAL A 341 11.40 27.56 5.12
CA VAL A 341 10.20 26.99 5.75
C VAL A 341 8.97 27.12 4.83
N THR A 342 8.79 28.28 4.19
CA THR A 342 7.67 28.51 3.25
C THR A 342 7.78 27.60 2.02
N LEU A 343 8.98 27.40 1.50
CA LEU A 343 9.21 26.50 0.36
C LEU A 343 8.85 25.04 0.73
N PHE A 344 9.34 24.54 1.87
CA PHE A 344 9.04 23.21 2.33
C PHE A 344 7.55 23.02 2.65
N PHE A 345 6.88 24.03 3.18
CA PHE A 345 5.45 24.01 3.38
C PHE A 345 4.67 23.78 2.05
N PHE A 346 5.02 24.49 0.98
CA PHE A 346 4.39 24.28 -0.32
C PHE A 346 4.75 22.93 -0.94
N LEU A 347 5.98 22.47 -0.78
CA LEU A 347 6.39 21.13 -1.26
C LEU A 347 5.61 20.03 -0.53
N SER A 348 5.48 20.12 0.80
CA SER A 348 4.67 19.17 1.59
C SER A 348 3.20 19.20 1.16
N LEU A 349 2.63 20.39 0.90
CA LEU A 349 1.27 20.50 0.40
C LEU A 349 1.08 19.83 -0.97
N MET A 350 2.08 19.95 -1.86
CA MET A 350 2.07 19.28 -3.15
C MET A 350 2.21 17.76 -3.02
N GLU A 351 2.97 17.28 -2.04
CA GLU A 351 3.14 15.87 -1.72
C GLU A 351 1.83 15.29 -1.15
N ASP A 352 1.28 15.91 -0.11
CA ASP A 352 0.06 15.47 0.56
C ASP A 352 -1.18 15.49 -0.37
N SER A 353 -1.22 16.43 -1.32
CA SER A 353 -2.27 16.46 -2.35
C SER A 353 -2.12 15.36 -3.42
N GLY A 354 -1.04 14.57 -3.37
CA GLY A 354 -0.70 13.57 -4.37
C GLY A 354 -0.29 14.14 -5.74
N TYR A 355 -0.06 15.47 -5.82
CA TYR A 355 0.30 16.11 -7.09
C TYR A 355 1.69 15.67 -7.56
N ILE A 356 2.65 15.52 -6.65
CA ILE A 356 4.01 15.05 -6.99
C ILE A 356 3.98 13.65 -7.63
N ALA A 357 3.14 12.74 -7.11
CA ALA A 357 2.98 11.40 -7.69
C ALA A 357 2.42 11.46 -9.13
N ARG A 358 1.47 12.35 -9.38
CA ARG A 358 0.89 12.58 -10.72
C ARG A 358 1.93 13.15 -11.68
N VAL A 359 2.76 14.10 -11.23
CA VAL A 359 3.87 14.66 -12.01
C VAL A 359 4.88 13.58 -12.35
N ALA A 360 5.27 12.75 -11.38
CA ALA A 360 6.18 11.63 -11.60
C ALA A 360 5.67 10.66 -12.67
N PHE A 361 4.36 10.37 -12.67
CA PHE A 361 3.73 9.48 -13.64
C PHE A 361 3.83 10.01 -15.09
N PHE A 362 3.44 11.27 -15.35
CA PHE A 362 3.51 11.77 -16.72
C PHE A 362 4.95 12.08 -17.17
N MET A 363 5.84 12.47 -16.25
CA MET A 363 7.25 12.72 -16.53
C MET A 363 8.06 11.43 -16.77
N ASP A 364 7.61 10.28 -16.28
CA ASP A 364 8.27 8.99 -16.44
C ASP A 364 8.55 8.68 -17.91
N LYS A 365 7.57 8.92 -18.78
CA LYS A 365 7.73 8.73 -20.22
C LYS A 365 8.82 9.63 -20.86
N LEU A 366 8.99 10.85 -20.32
CA LEU A 366 9.99 11.80 -20.79
C LEU A 366 11.37 11.46 -20.25
N LEU A 367 11.46 11.16 -18.95
CA LEU A 367 12.70 10.87 -18.25
C LEU A 367 13.32 9.54 -18.68
N ARG A 368 12.52 8.53 -18.99
CA ARG A 368 13.01 7.26 -19.55
C ARG A 368 13.77 7.44 -20.87
N LYS A 369 13.48 8.47 -21.67
CA LYS A 369 14.24 8.75 -22.91
C LYS A 369 15.68 9.18 -22.65
N ILE A 370 15.96 9.71 -21.45
CA ILE A 370 17.30 10.13 -21.02
C ILE A 370 17.88 9.18 -19.97
N GLY A 371 17.27 7.99 -19.78
CA GLY A 371 17.75 6.95 -18.86
C GLY A 371 17.39 7.14 -17.39
N LEU A 372 16.48 8.07 -17.06
CA LEU A 372 16.01 8.34 -15.71
C LEU A 372 14.61 7.76 -15.48
N SER A 373 14.30 7.37 -14.23
CA SER A 373 12.96 6.96 -13.83
C SER A 373 12.08 8.17 -13.48
N GLY A 374 10.75 8.03 -13.55
CA GLY A 374 9.82 9.09 -13.16
C GLY A 374 9.98 9.56 -11.70
N ARG A 375 10.47 8.70 -10.81
CA ARG A 375 10.77 9.05 -9.41
C ARG A 375 11.89 10.09 -9.29
N SER A 376 12.79 10.18 -10.26
CA SER A 376 13.90 11.15 -10.29
C SER A 376 13.41 12.61 -10.39
N ILE A 377 12.14 12.84 -10.74
CA ILE A 377 11.55 14.20 -10.76
C ILE A 377 11.44 14.81 -9.36
N VAL A 378 11.28 14.01 -8.32
CA VAL A 378 11.10 14.50 -6.94
C VAL A 378 12.38 15.18 -6.42
N PRO A 379 13.57 14.54 -6.42
CA PRO A 379 14.82 15.21 -6.07
C PRO A 379 15.11 16.41 -7.00
N MET A 380 14.77 16.30 -8.28
CA MET A 380 14.96 17.39 -9.24
C MET A 380 14.11 18.61 -8.90
N LEU A 381 12.84 18.43 -8.50
CA LEU A 381 11.95 19.48 -8.05
C LEU A 381 12.45 20.16 -6.77
N ILE A 382 12.85 19.35 -5.80
CA ILE A 382 13.44 19.86 -4.56
C ILE A 382 14.69 20.65 -4.84
N GLY A 383 15.54 20.17 -5.78
CA GLY A 383 16.77 20.83 -6.19
C GLY A 383 16.60 22.21 -6.83
N PHE A 384 15.45 22.49 -7.46
CA PHE A 384 15.13 23.84 -7.93
C PHE A 384 14.93 24.84 -6.79
N GLY A 385 14.49 24.39 -5.62
CA GLY A 385 14.28 25.23 -4.44
C GLY A 385 15.45 25.26 -3.47
N CYS A 386 16.03 24.10 -3.22
CA CYS A 386 17.17 23.95 -2.32
C CYS A 386 18.00 22.71 -2.72
N THR A 387 19.28 22.89 -3.00
CA THR A 387 20.17 21.81 -3.43
C THR A 387 20.52 20.84 -2.30
N VAL A 388 20.50 21.27 -1.04
CA VAL A 388 20.90 20.45 0.12
C VAL A 388 20.07 19.16 0.27
N PRO A 389 18.73 19.20 0.27
CA PRO A 389 17.94 17.96 0.37
C PRO A 389 17.80 17.23 -0.97
N ALA A 390 18.32 17.76 -2.07
CA ALA A 390 18.27 17.14 -3.40
C ALA A 390 19.47 16.23 -3.71
N VAL A 391 20.52 16.32 -2.91
CA VAL A 391 21.74 15.50 -2.96
C VAL A 391 21.65 14.37 -1.95
#